data_f75d2f536b369d1f5eb9287ee6a41137
#
_entry.id   f75d2f536b369d1f5eb9287ee6a41137
#
_cell.length_a   1.000
_cell.length_b   1.000
_cell.length_c   1.000
_cell.angle_alpha   90.00
_cell.angle_beta   90.00
_cell.angle_gamma   90.00
#
_symmetry.space_group_name_H-M   'P 1'
#
loop_
_entity.id
_entity.type
_entity.pdbx_description
1 polymer ?
#
loop_
_entity_poly.entity_id
_entity_poly.type
_entity_poly.pdbx_seq_one_letter_code
_entity_poly.pdbx_strand_id
1 'polypeptide(L)'
;MTNSIDGPKGWQARAAAWELAALSFRYPGAELAGAVASGEWAEAAREIAGALGLALPKGWADDVRDVELHALRAEATRLFVGAPEAACSPYEGVWRAKAEGVQPLLFVNPHSMAVERFCKSCGLGRPEGTNEPLDAVWTELELLEYLALRAAADAMDAAAENDLAAGGDGAPTEEQAEQYKEIGDEIDEFDTEDDGPEPGDVVASADLPGGSPEAAWDEFMADHAKVWMPQFAEACEADSRVPFYKQAASLLAAFIK
;
A
#
# COMPACT_ATOMS: atom_id res chain seq x y z
N MET A 1 -4.83 23.26 -16.42
CA MET A 1 -4.49 22.94 -15.01
C MET A 1 -3.58 21.72 -15.08
N THR A 2 -2.30 21.88 -14.83
CA THR A 2 -1.36 20.75 -14.73
C THR A 2 -1.73 19.98 -13.46
N ASN A 3 -2.20 18.73 -13.61
CA ASN A 3 -2.33 17.81 -12.50
C ASN A 3 -0.90 17.61 -11.97
N SER A 4 -0.52 18.34 -10.92
CA SER A 4 0.75 18.08 -10.26
C SER A 4 0.62 16.73 -9.55
N ILE A 5 1.49 15.81 -9.89
CA ILE A 5 1.56 14.50 -9.22
C ILE A 5 1.84 14.68 -7.70
N ASP A 6 2.37 15.84 -7.33
CA ASP A 6 2.69 16.20 -5.93
C ASP A 6 1.56 17.01 -5.24
N GLY A 7 0.43 17.20 -5.90
CA GLY A 7 -0.76 17.83 -5.32
C GLY A 7 -1.69 16.80 -4.65
N PRO A 8 -2.76 17.28 -3.97
CA PRO A 8 -3.69 16.41 -3.24
C PRO A 8 -4.20 15.21 -4.06
N LYS A 9 -4.65 15.45 -5.29
CA LYS A 9 -5.14 14.39 -6.20
C LYS A 9 -4.06 13.36 -6.58
N GLY A 10 -2.81 13.77 -6.66
CA GLY A 10 -1.70 12.86 -6.92
C GLY A 10 -1.41 11.96 -5.72
N TRP A 11 -1.51 12.49 -4.51
CA TRP A 11 -1.36 11.71 -3.28
C TRP A 11 -2.53 10.76 -3.07
N GLN A 12 -3.77 11.18 -3.32
CA GLN A 12 -4.94 10.29 -3.32
C GLN A 12 -4.80 9.13 -4.32
N ALA A 13 -4.31 9.41 -5.53
CA ALA A 13 -4.06 8.37 -6.52
C ALA A 13 -2.97 7.38 -6.08
N ARG A 14 -1.93 7.84 -5.34
CA ARG A 14 -0.94 6.96 -4.72
C ARG A 14 -1.56 6.11 -3.62
N ALA A 15 -2.36 6.70 -2.73
CA ALA A 15 -3.05 5.96 -1.68
C ALA A 15 -3.91 4.83 -2.28
N ALA A 16 -4.78 5.15 -3.23
CA ALA A 16 -5.59 4.14 -3.92
C ALA A 16 -4.75 3.06 -4.64
N ALA A 17 -3.56 3.40 -5.13
CA ALA A 17 -2.65 2.41 -5.73
C ALA A 17 -2.13 1.41 -4.70
N TRP A 18 -1.75 1.89 -3.52
CA TRP A 18 -1.22 1.05 -2.44
C TRP A 18 -2.32 0.22 -1.80
N GLU A 19 -3.51 0.78 -1.56
CA GLU A 19 -4.69 0.05 -1.12
C GLU A 19 -5.02 -1.11 -2.07
N LEU A 20 -5.19 -0.83 -3.35
CA LEU A 20 -5.51 -1.85 -4.35
C LEU A 20 -4.42 -2.95 -4.41
N ALA A 21 -3.14 -2.57 -4.28
CA ALA A 21 -2.05 -3.52 -4.23
C ALA A 21 -2.09 -4.36 -2.94
N ALA A 22 -2.31 -3.75 -1.77
CA ALA A 22 -2.43 -4.45 -0.50
C ALA A 22 -3.56 -5.49 -0.52
N LEU A 23 -4.76 -5.08 -0.94
CA LEU A 23 -5.93 -5.95 -1.12
C LEU A 23 -5.65 -7.12 -2.07
N SER A 24 -4.82 -6.90 -3.11
CA SER A 24 -4.47 -7.93 -4.09
C SER A 24 -3.58 -9.03 -3.52
N PHE A 25 -2.77 -8.75 -2.50
CA PHE A 25 -1.84 -9.72 -1.90
C PHE A 25 -2.31 -10.29 -0.56
N ARG A 26 -3.29 -9.67 0.09
CA ARG A 26 -3.95 -10.26 1.26
C ARG A 26 -4.62 -11.60 0.92
N TYR A 27 -4.91 -12.39 1.93
CA TYR A 27 -5.63 -13.65 1.73
C TYR A 27 -7.04 -13.38 1.17
N PRO A 28 -7.40 -13.93 -0.01
CA PRO A 28 -8.55 -13.48 -0.76
C PRO A 28 -9.89 -13.81 -0.08
N GLY A 29 -10.71 -12.77 0.09
CA GLY A 29 -12.10 -12.84 0.52
C GLY A 29 -13.08 -12.91 -0.65
N ALA A 30 -14.37 -13.04 -0.34
CA ALA A 30 -15.43 -13.06 -1.35
C ALA A 30 -15.55 -11.71 -2.09
N GLU A 31 -15.25 -10.61 -1.44
CA GLU A 31 -15.28 -9.25 -1.99
C GLU A 31 -14.26 -9.10 -3.12
N LEU A 32 -12.98 -9.43 -2.84
CA LEU A 32 -11.95 -9.42 -3.87
C LEU A 32 -12.31 -10.34 -5.06
N ALA A 33 -12.77 -11.56 -4.79
CA ALA A 33 -13.17 -12.48 -5.85
C ALA A 33 -14.33 -11.90 -6.69
N GLY A 34 -15.29 -11.23 -6.06
CA GLY A 34 -16.39 -10.53 -6.73
C GLY A 34 -15.90 -9.39 -7.62
N ALA A 35 -15.03 -8.53 -7.10
CA ALA A 35 -14.44 -7.41 -7.85
C ALA A 35 -13.58 -7.87 -9.04
N VAL A 36 -12.85 -8.99 -8.89
CA VAL A 36 -12.09 -9.60 -9.98
C VAL A 36 -13.03 -10.16 -11.05
N ALA A 37 -14.08 -10.91 -10.66
CA ALA A 37 -15.02 -11.52 -11.58
C ALA A 37 -15.89 -10.49 -12.32
N SER A 38 -16.32 -9.41 -11.66
CA SER A 38 -17.06 -8.30 -12.28
C SER A 38 -16.19 -7.47 -13.23
N GLY A 39 -14.88 -7.41 -12.96
CA GLY A 39 -13.90 -6.58 -13.66
C GLY A 39 -13.64 -5.25 -12.97
N GLU A 40 -14.30 -4.95 -11.86
CA GLU A 40 -14.09 -3.72 -11.07
C GLU A 40 -12.64 -3.55 -10.63
N TRP A 41 -11.99 -4.64 -10.17
CA TRP A 41 -10.56 -4.61 -9.84
C TRP A 41 -9.69 -4.12 -11.01
N ALA A 42 -9.93 -4.63 -12.21
CA ALA A 42 -9.14 -4.26 -13.38
C ALA A 42 -9.47 -2.84 -13.89
N GLU A 43 -10.69 -2.38 -13.70
CA GLU A 43 -11.12 -1.01 -14.03
C GLU A 43 -10.48 -0.01 -13.06
N ALA A 44 -10.56 -0.26 -11.75
CA ALA A 44 -9.90 0.54 -10.74
C ALA A 44 -8.39 0.65 -10.98
N ALA A 45 -7.71 -0.48 -11.25
CA ALA A 45 -6.29 -0.49 -11.56
C ALA A 45 -5.92 0.38 -12.78
N ARG A 46 -6.74 0.36 -13.84
CA ARG A 46 -6.50 1.20 -15.03
C ARG A 46 -6.74 2.68 -14.76
N GLU A 47 -7.75 3.01 -13.98
CA GLU A 47 -8.07 4.39 -13.59
C GLU A 47 -6.94 4.97 -12.73
N ILE A 48 -6.51 4.24 -11.69
CA ILE A 48 -5.40 4.62 -10.81
C ILE A 48 -4.10 4.77 -11.61
N ALA A 49 -3.75 3.79 -12.45
CA ALA A 49 -2.56 3.88 -13.29
C ALA A 49 -2.61 5.12 -14.22
N GLY A 50 -3.79 5.40 -14.81
CA GLY A 50 -4.00 6.60 -15.62
C GLY A 50 -3.83 7.90 -14.83
N ALA A 51 -4.34 7.97 -13.60
CA ALA A 51 -4.18 9.12 -12.70
C ALA A 51 -2.71 9.37 -12.33
N LEU A 52 -1.94 8.28 -12.18
CA LEU A 52 -0.49 8.32 -11.92
C LEU A 52 0.37 8.50 -13.18
N GLY A 53 -0.24 8.61 -14.38
CA GLY A 53 0.49 8.72 -15.64
C GLY A 53 1.22 7.44 -16.06
N LEU A 54 0.84 6.29 -15.49
CA LEU A 54 1.41 4.99 -15.80
C LEU A 54 0.65 4.31 -16.95
N ALA A 55 1.38 3.61 -17.82
CA ALA A 55 0.79 2.84 -18.91
C ALA A 55 0.84 1.35 -18.59
N LEU A 56 -0.33 0.73 -18.48
CA LEU A 56 -0.44 -0.73 -18.39
C LEU A 56 -0.36 -1.36 -19.80
N PRO A 57 0.18 -2.59 -19.92
CA PRO A 57 0.25 -3.28 -21.21
C PRO A 57 -1.13 -3.44 -21.86
N LYS A 58 -1.18 -3.44 -23.19
CA LYS A 58 -2.41 -3.71 -23.93
C LYS A 58 -2.90 -5.12 -23.61
N GLY A 59 -4.18 -5.25 -23.22
CA GLY A 59 -4.76 -6.53 -22.83
C GLY A 59 -4.40 -6.97 -21.42
N TRP A 60 -3.76 -6.10 -20.62
CA TRP A 60 -3.51 -6.36 -19.22
C TRP A 60 -4.82 -6.68 -18.49
N ALA A 61 -4.84 -7.76 -17.74
CA ALA A 61 -5.96 -8.28 -16.99
C ALA A 61 -7.20 -8.74 -17.80
N ASP A 62 -7.07 -9.01 -19.10
CA ASP A 62 -8.18 -9.53 -19.90
C ASP A 62 -8.55 -10.98 -19.53
N ASP A 63 -7.64 -11.72 -18.89
CA ASP A 63 -7.74 -13.14 -18.54
C ASP A 63 -8.06 -13.39 -17.05
N VAL A 64 -8.35 -12.35 -16.25
CA VAL A 64 -8.52 -12.52 -14.80
C VAL A 64 -9.96 -12.83 -14.36
N ARG A 65 -10.97 -12.56 -15.19
CA ARG A 65 -12.40 -12.61 -14.81
C ARG A 65 -12.91 -14.02 -14.50
N ASP A 66 -12.31 -15.05 -15.04
CA ASP A 66 -12.75 -16.44 -14.87
C ASP A 66 -12.17 -17.12 -13.63
N VAL A 67 -11.66 -16.35 -12.67
CA VAL A 67 -10.99 -16.89 -11.49
C VAL A 67 -11.96 -16.98 -10.30
N GLU A 68 -12.18 -18.22 -9.83
CA GLU A 68 -13.03 -18.47 -8.66
C GLU A 68 -12.27 -18.29 -7.33
N LEU A 69 -12.99 -17.90 -6.26
CA LEU A 69 -12.46 -17.73 -4.92
C LEU A 69 -11.62 -18.91 -4.42
N HIS A 70 -12.05 -20.15 -4.70
CA HIS A 70 -11.31 -21.35 -4.28
C HIS A 70 -9.94 -21.42 -4.97
N ALA A 71 -9.88 -21.10 -6.25
CA ALA A 71 -8.62 -21.08 -7.00
C ALA A 71 -7.69 -19.96 -6.50
N LEU A 72 -8.23 -18.76 -6.20
CA LEU A 72 -7.48 -17.67 -5.58
C LEU A 72 -6.87 -18.08 -4.24
N ARG A 73 -7.67 -18.69 -3.34
CA ARG A 73 -7.21 -19.15 -2.03
C ARG A 73 -6.16 -20.25 -2.11
N ALA A 74 -6.35 -21.22 -2.98
CA ALA A 74 -5.38 -22.29 -3.18
C ALA A 74 -4.03 -21.73 -3.68
N GLU A 75 -4.07 -20.78 -4.60
CA GLU A 75 -2.87 -20.15 -5.13
C GLU A 75 -2.21 -19.20 -4.12
N ALA A 76 -2.98 -18.39 -3.38
CA ALA A 76 -2.45 -17.57 -2.29
C ALA A 76 -1.72 -18.43 -1.26
N THR A 77 -2.32 -19.55 -0.86
CA THR A 77 -1.69 -20.49 0.07
C THR A 77 -0.38 -21.03 -0.50
N ARG A 78 -0.34 -21.42 -1.77
CA ARG A 78 0.87 -21.92 -2.41
C ARG A 78 1.96 -20.85 -2.53
N LEU A 79 1.59 -19.66 -2.96
CA LEU A 79 2.53 -18.55 -3.18
C LEU A 79 3.10 -18.02 -1.86
N PHE A 80 2.26 -17.74 -0.89
CA PHE A 80 2.61 -16.89 0.26
C PHE A 80 2.76 -17.66 1.58
N VAL A 81 2.13 -18.81 1.74
CA VAL A 81 2.22 -19.64 2.94
C VAL A 81 3.13 -20.84 2.71
N GLY A 82 2.84 -21.64 1.69
CA GLY A 82 3.62 -22.79 1.23
C GLY A 82 3.98 -23.81 2.33
N ALA A 83 4.36 -25.02 1.92
CA ALA A 83 4.99 -25.99 2.82
C ALA A 83 5.94 -26.89 1.98
N PRO A 84 7.22 -27.04 2.33
CA PRO A 84 7.90 -26.50 3.53
C PRO A 84 8.24 -25.01 3.46
N GLU A 85 8.20 -24.39 2.28
CA GLU A 85 8.48 -22.98 2.06
C GLU A 85 7.47 -22.37 1.10
N ALA A 86 7.15 -21.08 1.28
CA ALA A 86 6.36 -20.30 0.35
C ALA A 86 7.07 -20.18 -1.00
N ALA A 87 6.34 -20.35 -2.11
CA ALA A 87 6.93 -20.19 -3.44
C ALA A 87 7.41 -18.75 -3.67
N CYS A 88 6.69 -17.79 -3.08
CA CYS A 88 7.02 -16.37 -3.10
C CYS A 88 6.76 -15.80 -1.70
N SER A 89 7.81 -15.76 -0.84
CA SER A 89 7.64 -15.26 0.52
C SER A 89 7.10 -13.82 0.51
N PRO A 90 6.07 -13.51 1.31
CA PRO A 90 5.53 -12.15 1.36
C PRO A 90 6.31 -11.20 2.29
N TYR A 91 7.44 -11.61 2.89
CA TYR A 91 8.16 -10.89 3.93
C TYR A 91 9.46 -10.28 3.42
N GLU A 92 9.70 -8.97 3.64
CA GLU A 92 10.92 -8.25 3.30
C GLU A 92 12.17 -8.94 3.85
N GLY A 93 12.12 -9.31 5.14
CA GLY A 93 13.26 -9.93 5.80
C GLY A 93 13.77 -11.19 5.12
N VAL A 94 12.89 -11.97 4.49
CA VAL A 94 13.27 -13.17 3.73
C VAL A 94 14.04 -12.82 2.47
N TRP A 95 13.58 -11.82 1.71
CA TRP A 95 14.21 -11.39 0.47
C TRP A 95 15.58 -10.75 0.71
N ARG A 96 15.66 -9.89 1.72
CA ARG A 96 16.92 -9.21 2.08
C ARG A 96 17.96 -10.19 2.63
N ALA A 97 17.55 -11.09 3.52
CA ALA A 97 18.45 -12.14 4.01
C ALA A 97 18.99 -13.01 2.86
N LYS A 98 18.12 -13.36 1.89
CA LYS A 98 18.52 -14.12 0.70
C LYS A 98 19.52 -13.34 -0.16
N ALA A 99 19.29 -12.04 -0.37
CA ALA A 99 20.20 -11.18 -1.11
C ALA A 99 21.58 -11.02 -0.42
N GLU A 100 21.60 -11.03 0.91
CA GLU A 100 22.80 -10.98 1.75
C GLU A 100 23.50 -12.34 1.90
N GLY A 101 22.89 -13.43 1.40
CA GLY A 101 23.45 -14.79 1.50
C GLY A 101 23.39 -15.37 2.92
N VAL A 102 22.48 -14.86 3.76
CA VAL A 102 22.24 -15.35 5.12
C VAL A 102 20.93 -16.13 5.21
N GLN A 103 20.80 -16.97 6.23
CA GLN A 103 19.57 -17.74 6.42
C GLN A 103 18.44 -16.81 6.90
N PRO A 104 17.29 -16.80 6.25
CA PRO A 104 16.16 -15.99 6.66
C PRO A 104 15.57 -16.51 7.99
N LEU A 105 15.60 -15.66 9.02
CA LEU A 105 14.95 -15.90 10.30
C LEU A 105 13.71 -14.99 10.37
N LEU A 106 12.53 -15.58 10.44
CA LEU A 106 11.25 -14.83 10.36
C LEU A 106 11.04 -13.87 11.56
N PHE A 107 11.56 -14.16 12.74
CA PHE A 107 11.23 -13.41 13.96
C PHE A 107 12.38 -12.58 14.56
N VAL A 108 13.59 -12.72 14.05
CA VAL A 108 14.78 -12.01 14.57
C VAL A 108 15.60 -11.47 13.40
N ASN A 109 14.91 -10.95 12.39
CA ASN A 109 15.55 -10.39 11.22
C ASN A 109 15.72 -8.88 11.40
N PRO A 110 16.95 -8.32 11.21
CA PRO A 110 17.17 -6.88 11.33
C PRO A 110 16.27 -6.03 10.45
N HIS A 111 15.92 -6.53 9.25
CA HIS A 111 15.06 -5.83 8.31
C HIS A 111 13.60 -5.79 8.79
N SER A 112 13.04 -6.94 9.24
CA SER A 112 11.71 -6.97 9.86
C SER A 112 11.61 -6.04 11.06
N MET A 113 12.68 -5.99 11.89
CA MET A 113 12.75 -5.05 13.02
C MET A 113 12.87 -3.59 12.58
N ALA A 114 13.44 -3.31 11.41
CA ALA A 114 13.50 -1.95 10.86
C ALA A 114 12.12 -1.49 10.43
N VAL A 115 11.36 -2.32 9.71
CA VAL A 115 9.96 -2.04 9.35
C VAL A 115 9.11 -1.80 10.60
N GLU A 116 9.22 -2.67 11.61
CA GLU A 116 8.47 -2.51 12.87
C GLU A 116 8.79 -1.18 13.57
N ARG A 117 10.07 -0.76 13.61
CA ARG A 117 10.45 0.53 14.17
C ARG A 117 9.90 1.70 13.36
N PHE A 118 9.89 1.58 12.02
CA PHE A 118 9.33 2.59 11.15
C PHE A 118 7.82 2.73 11.35
N CYS A 119 7.06 1.63 11.37
CA CYS A 119 5.64 1.64 11.69
C CYS A 119 5.37 2.34 13.02
N LYS A 120 6.11 1.98 14.09
CA LYS A 120 5.97 2.61 15.41
C LYS A 120 6.25 4.11 15.39
N SER A 121 7.23 4.57 14.61
CA SER A 121 7.49 6.00 14.48
C SER A 121 6.38 6.76 13.73
N CYS A 122 5.55 6.03 12.97
CA CYS A 122 4.35 6.57 12.34
C CYS A 122 3.09 6.45 13.22
N GLY A 123 3.22 5.95 14.48
CA GLY A 123 2.09 5.71 15.38
C GLY A 123 1.34 4.41 15.12
N LEU A 124 1.88 3.54 14.26
CA LEU A 124 1.24 2.28 13.86
C LEU A 124 1.86 1.10 14.61
N GLY A 125 1.03 0.17 15.02
CA GLY A 125 1.42 -1.04 15.74
C GLY A 125 0.83 -2.31 15.15
N ARG A 126 1.07 -3.44 15.81
CA ARG A 126 0.40 -4.69 15.47
C ARG A 126 -1.03 -4.66 16.00
N PRO A 127 -2.02 -5.13 15.22
CA PRO A 127 -3.35 -5.36 15.73
C PRO A 127 -3.33 -6.35 16.90
N GLU A 128 -4.14 -6.10 17.94
CA GLU A 128 -4.26 -6.99 19.07
C GLU A 128 -4.57 -8.44 18.65
N GLY A 129 -3.90 -9.40 19.26
CA GLY A 129 -4.13 -10.83 19.00
C GLY A 129 -3.48 -11.38 17.75
N THR A 130 -2.72 -10.57 17.00
CA THR A 130 -1.94 -11.03 15.85
C THR A 130 -0.46 -11.14 16.21
N ASN A 131 0.20 -12.17 15.65
CA ASN A 131 1.65 -12.34 15.74
C ASN A 131 2.29 -12.24 14.33
N GLU A 132 1.59 -11.67 13.36
CA GLU A 132 2.11 -11.52 12.02
C GLU A 132 3.23 -10.48 12.00
N PRO A 133 4.37 -10.77 11.34
CA PRO A 133 5.43 -9.78 11.16
C PRO A 133 4.93 -8.59 10.34
N LEU A 134 5.31 -7.37 10.74
CA LEU A 134 4.91 -6.14 10.04
C LEU A 134 5.60 -5.94 8.68
N ASP A 135 6.63 -6.72 8.36
CA ASP A 135 7.31 -6.74 7.07
C ASP A 135 6.61 -7.61 6.00
N ALA A 136 5.31 -7.87 6.18
CA ALA A 136 4.50 -8.48 5.13
C ALA A 136 4.19 -7.47 4.02
N VAL A 137 4.20 -7.91 2.75
CA VAL A 137 3.97 -7.03 1.59
C VAL A 137 2.70 -6.20 1.73
N TRP A 138 1.59 -6.79 2.19
CA TRP A 138 0.34 -6.06 2.38
C TRP A 138 0.43 -5.02 3.50
N THR A 139 1.12 -5.30 4.60
CA THR A 139 1.30 -4.34 5.71
C THR A 139 2.18 -3.16 5.29
N GLU A 140 3.26 -3.41 4.55
CA GLU A 140 4.09 -2.33 4.02
C GLU A 140 3.36 -1.46 2.98
N LEU A 141 2.48 -2.06 2.19
CA LEU A 141 1.64 -1.33 1.24
C LEU A 141 0.59 -0.49 1.95
N GLU A 142 -0.01 -0.98 3.04
CA GLU A 142 -0.93 -0.23 3.90
C GLU A 142 -0.23 0.93 4.61
N LEU A 143 1.01 0.76 5.05
CA LEU A 143 1.79 1.88 5.56
C LEU A 143 2.01 2.97 4.49
N LEU A 144 2.33 2.58 3.25
CA LEU A 144 2.47 3.52 2.14
C LEU A 144 1.15 4.22 1.78
N GLU A 145 0.03 3.52 1.84
CA GLU A 145 -1.32 4.05 1.72
C GLU A 145 -1.59 5.09 2.80
N TYR A 146 -1.41 4.74 4.07
CA TYR A 146 -1.57 5.64 5.22
C TYR A 146 -0.75 6.93 5.06
N LEU A 147 0.53 6.82 4.73
CA LEU A 147 1.39 7.99 4.53
C LEU A 147 0.94 8.84 3.33
N ALA A 148 0.46 8.21 2.25
CA ALA A 148 -0.06 8.93 1.09
C ALA A 148 -1.38 9.67 1.40
N LEU A 149 -2.28 9.09 2.22
CA LEU A 149 -3.49 9.75 2.70
C LEU A 149 -3.14 10.96 3.57
N ARG A 150 -2.18 10.81 4.49
CA ARG A 150 -1.68 11.91 5.33
C ARG A 150 -1.08 13.03 4.48
N ALA A 151 -0.30 12.70 3.46
CA ALA A 151 0.26 13.67 2.51
C ALA A 151 -0.83 14.37 1.68
N ALA A 152 -1.89 13.65 1.32
CA ALA A 152 -3.04 14.24 0.64
C ALA A 152 -3.76 15.27 1.52
N ALA A 153 -3.96 14.96 2.80
CA ALA A 153 -4.58 15.87 3.78
C ALA A 153 -3.73 17.13 3.96
N ASP A 154 -2.43 16.99 4.25
CA ASP A 154 -1.52 18.13 4.42
C ASP A 154 -1.47 19.03 3.16
N ALA A 155 -1.49 18.42 1.96
CA ALA A 155 -1.50 19.15 0.70
C ALA A 155 -2.83 19.89 0.45
N MET A 156 -3.96 19.36 0.95
CA MET A 156 -5.27 20.03 0.89
C MET A 156 -5.30 21.24 1.83
N ASP A 157 -4.78 21.09 3.05
CA ASP A 157 -4.70 22.17 4.03
C ASP A 157 -3.82 23.31 3.50
N ALA A 158 -2.65 23.01 2.96
CA ALA A 158 -1.76 23.98 2.36
C ALA A 158 -2.40 24.70 1.15
N ALA A 159 -3.21 24.02 0.36
CA ALA A 159 -3.95 24.62 -0.75
C ALA A 159 -5.02 25.60 -0.25
N ALA A 160 -5.75 25.24 0.82
CA ALA A 160 -6.77 26.10 1.43
C ALA A 160 -6.16 27.35 2.05
N GLU A 161 -5.02 27.23 2.77
CA GLU A 161 -4.30 28.36 3.32
C GLU A 161 -3.81 29.34 2.25
N ASN A 162 -3.31 28.80 1.11
CA ASN A 162 -2.87 29.63 -0.01
C ASN A 162 -4.03 30.39 -0.67
N ASP A 163 -5.21 29.76 -0.78
CA ASP A 163 -6.41 30.41 -1.33
C ASP A 163 -6.90 31.56 -0.42
N LEU A 164 -6.94 31.33 0.90
CA LEU A 164 -7.21 32.36 1.90
C LEU A 164 -6.23 33.55 1.80
N ALA A 165 -4.94 33.26 1.70
CA ALA A 165 -3.90 34.28 1.58
C ALA A 165 -4.02 35.09 0.27
N ALA A 166 -4.58 34.50 -0.79
CA ALA A 166 -4.86 35.14 -2.06
C ALA A 166 -6.17 35.96 -2.08
N GLY A 167 -6.91 36.01 -0.95
CA GLY A 167 -8.17 36.74 -0.81
C GLY A 167 -9.41 35.95 -1.24
N GLY A 168 -9.29 34.64 -1.32
CA GLY A 168 -10.42 33.71 -1.46
C GLY A 168 -11.32 33.73 -0.23
N ASP A 169 -12.56 33.27 -0.35
CA ASP A 169 -13.53 33.19 0.76
C ASP A 169 -13.22 32.07 1.77
N GLY A 170 -12.23 31.21 1.45
CA GLY A 170 -11.62 30.22 2.34
C GLY A 170 -12.54 29.10 2.82
N ALA A 171 -13.79 29.09 2.42
CA ALA A 171 -14.67 27.96 2.74
C ALA A 171 -14.36 26.80 1.77
N PRO A 172 -14.13 25.57 2.29
CA PRO A 172 -13.95 24.41 1.42
C PRO A 172 -15.21 24.22 0.58
N THR A 173 -15.04 23.87 -0.71
CA THR A 173 -16.16 23.48 -1.54
C THR A 173 -16.82 22.21 -0.98
N GLU A 174 -18.07 21.93 -1.37
CA GLU A 174 -18.74 20.69 -0.95
C GLU A 174 -17.90 19.44 -1.33
N GLU A 175 -17.30 19.44 -2.52
CA GLU A 175 -16.39 18.37 -2.99
C GLU A 175 -15.14 18.23 -2.10
N GLN A 176 -14.53 19.34 -1.69
CA GLN A 176 -13.38 19.31 -0.78
C GLN A 176 -13.78 18.83 0.61
N ALA A 177 -14.93 19.26 1.12
CA ALA A 177 -15.43 18.82 2.43
C ALA A 177 -15.74 17.31 2.46
N GLU A 178 -16.28 16.77 1.37
CA GLU A 178 -16.47 15.32 1.22
C GLU A 178 -15.12 14.58 1.18
N GLN A 179 -14.13 15.08 0.42
CA GLN A 179 -12.79 14.51 0.35
C GLN A 179 -12.07 14.51 1.71
N TYR A 180 -12.17 15.60 2.49
CA TYR A 180 -11.61 15.65 3.85
C TYR A 180 -12.23 14.61 4.77
N LYS A 181 -13.55 14.41 4.66
CA LYS A 181 -14.25 13.40 5.44
C LYS A 181 -13.79 11.99 5.05
N GLU A 182 -13.73 11.70 3.76
CA GLU A 182 -13.30 10.39 3.24
C GLU A 182 -11.87 10.06 3.69
N ILE A 183 -10.92 10.99 3.55
CA ILE A 183 -9.53 10.82 4.02
C ILE A 183 -9.50 10.63 5.55
N GLY A 184 -10.30 11.39 6.31
CA GLY A 184 -10.38 11.25 7.76
C GLY A 184 -10.89 9.89 8.18
N ASP A 185 -11.98 9.42 7.57
CA ASP A 185 -12.55 8.10 7.84
C ASP A 185 -11.55 6.97 7.51
N GLU A 186 -10.78 7.09 6.40
CA GLU A 186 -9.74 6.13 6.01
C GLU A 186 -8.54 6.15 6.97
N ILE A 187 -8.08 7.33 7.42
CA ILE A 187 -6.97 7.43 8.39
C ILE A 187 -7.35 6.79 9.72
N ASP A 188 -8.58 7.00 10.21
CA ASP A 188 -9.06 6.43 11.45
C ASP A 188 -9.13 4.89 11.42
N GLU A 189 -9.29 4.28 10.23
CA GLU A 189 -9.28 2.81 10.07
C GLU A 189 -7.91 2.17 10.36
N PHE A 190 -6.80 2.95 10.25
CA PHE A 190 -5.46 2.49 10.61
C PHE A 190 -5.13 2.59 12.10
N ASP A 191 -6.02 3.17 12.92
CA ASP A 191 -5.82 3.33 14.36
C ASP A 191 -5.97 1.97 15.06
N THR A 192 -4.83 1.27 15.26
CA THR A 192 -4.78 -0.05 15.89
C THR A 192 -4.33 0.09 17.35
N GLU A 193 -5.19 -0.35 18.27
CA GLU A 193 -4.87 -0.49 19.68
C GLU A 193 -3.69 -1.45 19.86
N ASP A 194 -2.48 -0.99 20.17
CA ASP A 194 -1.54 -1.59 21.12
C ASP A 194 -0.14 -0.94 21.17
N ASP A 195 0.38 -0.61 22.41
CA ASP A 195 1.75 -0.18 22.80
C ASP A 195 2.38 1.00 22.04
N GLY A 196 1.62 1.71 21.22
CA GLY A 196 1.92 3.04 20.67
C GLY A 196 1.38 4.16 21.56
N PRO A 197 1.39 5.43 21.10
CA PRO A 197 0.61 6.49 21.73
C PRO A 197 -0.84 6.04 21.89
N GLU A 198 -1.51 6.48 22.98
CA GLU A 198 -2.88 6.06 23.34
C GLU A 198 -3.82 6.12 22.14
N PRO A 199 -4.80 5.19 21.99
CA PRO A 199 -5.76 5.23 20.89
C PRO A 199 -6.41 6.61 20.77
N GLY A 200 -6.23 7.27 19.63
CA GLY A 200 -6.67 8.64 19.39
C GLY A 200 -5.57 9.69 19.25
N ASP A 201 -4.30 9.36 19.50
CA ASP A 201 -3.17 10.25 19.23
C ASP A 201 -2.57 9.94 17.84
N VAL A 202 -3.21 10.46 16.81
CA VAL A 202 -2.57 10.51 15.47
C VAL A 202 -1.25 11.27 15.59
N VAL A 203 -0.13 10.62 15.25
CA VAL A 203 1.19 11.26 15.25
C VAL A 203 1.15 12.51 14.38
N ALA A 204 1.54 13.67 14.93
CA ALA A 204 1.54 14.91 14.15
C ALA A 204 2.46 14.79 12.93
N SER A 205 2.10 15.39 11.79
CA SER A 205 2.88 15.32 10.55
C SER A 205 4.35 15.70 10.74
N ALA A 206 4.63 16.68 11.60
CA ALA A 206 5.98 17.12 11.94
C ALA A 206 6.80 16.08 12.76
N ASP A 207 6.14 15.13 13.40
CA ASP A 207 6.78 14.10 14.24
C ASP A 207 6.98 12.77 13.46
N LEU A 208 6.47 12.68 12.23
CA LEU A 208 6.72 11.56 11.34
C LEU A 208 8.19 11.52 10.90
N PRO A 209 8.71 10.35 10.47
CA PRO A 209 10.03 10.25 9.87
C PRO A 209 10.25 11.32 8.78
N GLY A 210 11.39 12.00 8.80
CA GLY A 210 11.67 13.10 7.87
C GLY A 210 10.90 14.39 8.13
N GLY A 211 9.97 14.45 9.10
CA GLY A 211 9.23 15.64 9.49
C GLY A 211 8.00 15.97 8.64
N SER A 212 7.59 15.07 7.76
CA SER A 212 6.33 15.17 7.01
C SER A 212 5.89 13.81 6.47
N PRO A 213 4.60 13.64 6.13
CA PRO A 213 4.11 12.40 5.51
C PRO A 213 4.82 12.07 4.19
N GLU A 214 5.08 13.07 3.34
CA GLU A 214 5.80 12.90 2.08
C GLU A 214 7.24 12.40 2.32
N ALA A 215 7.93 12.99 3.29
CA ALA A 215 9.31 12.60 3.60
C ALA A 215 9.35 11.17 4.18
N ALA A 216 8.40 10.82 5.05
CA ALA A 216 8.24 9.48 5.59
C ALA A 216 7.95 8.47 4.47
N TRP A 217 7.06 8.81 3.54
CA TRP A 217 6.74 7.97 2.39
C TRP A 217 7.96 7.76 1.49
N ASP A 218 8.70 8.83 1.17
CA ASP A 218 9.92 8.76 0.35
C ASP A 218 11.01 7.91 1.02
N GLU A 219 11.21 8.06 2.34
CA GLU A 219 12.16 7.28 3.12
C GLU A 219 11.79 5.79 3.09
N PHE A 220 10.51 5.45 3.37
CA PHE A 220 10.07 4.06 3.34
C PHE A 220 10.15 3.45 1.94
N MET A 221 9.77 4.19 0.92
CA MET A 221 9.94 3.74 -0.47
C MET A 221 11.39 3.46 -0.82
N ALA A 222 12.33 4.32 -0.40
CA ALA A 222 13.75 4.17 -0.74
C ALA A 222 14.43 3.03 0.03
N ASP A 223 14.15 2.90 1.33
CA ASP A 223 14.89 2.02 2.22
C ASP A 223 14.25 0.62 2.36
N HIS A 224 12.97 0.50 2.02
CA HIS A 224 12.18 -0.74 2.12
C HIS A 224 11.56 -1.14 0.78
N ALA A 225 10.46 -0.55 0.37
CA ALA A 225 9.64 -1.04 -0.74
C ALA A 225 10.43 -1.24 -2.05
N LYS A 226 11.20 -0.24 -2.48
CA LYS A 226 12.02 -0.34 -3.72
C LYS A 226 13.18 -1.32 -3.64
N VAL A 227 13.57 -1.73 -2.44
CA VAL A 227 14.71 -2.63 -2.25
C VAL A 227 14.34 -4.09 -2.54
N TRP A 228 13.13 -4.52 -2.17
CA TRP A 228 12.75 -5.92 -2.25
C TRP A 228 11.49 -6.22 -3.06
N MET A 229 10.49 -5.34 -3.05
CA MET A 229 9.22 -5.58 -3.76
C MET A 229 9.36 -5.76 -5.27
N PRO A 230 10.32 -5.16 -6.00
CA PRO A 230 10.54 -5.49 -7.41
C PRO A 230 10.88 -6.96 -7.63
N GLN A 231 11.71 -7.55 -6.76
CA GLN A 231 12.10 -8.96 -6.81
C GLN A 231 10.93 -9.87 -6.43
N PHE A 232 10.15 -9.47 -5.41
CA PHE A 232 8.91 -10.16 -5.04
C PHE A 232 7.92 -10.17 -6.20
N ALA A 233 7.69 -9.04 -6.84
CA ALA A 233 6.76 -8.92 -7.97
C ALA A 233 7.21 -9.79 -9.15
N GLU A 234 8.49 -9.76 -9.52
CA GLU A 234 9.05 -10.61 -10.59
C GLU A 234 8.87 -12.09 -10.28
N ALA A 235 9.17 -12.53 -9.07
CA ALA A 235 9.02 -13.92 -8.67
C ALA A 235 7.56 -14.34 -8.61
N CYS A 236 6.66 -13.49 -8.10
CA CYS A 236 5.24 -13.75 -8.03
C CYS A 236 4.63 -13.86 -9.44
N GLU A 237 4.99 -12.97 -10.36
CA GLU A 237 4.55 -13.03 -11.75
C GLU A 237 5.02 -14.31 -12.45
N ALA A 238 6.30 -14.66 -12.27
CA ALA A 238 6.90 -15.84 -12.91
C ALA A 238 6.32 -17.16 -12.38
N ASP A 239 6.08 -17.26 -11.07
CA ASP A 239 5.70 -18.52 -10.42
C ASP A 239 4.19 -18.72 -10.31
N SER A 240 3.39 -17.65 -10.42
CA SER A 240 1.94 -17.75 -10.31
C SER A 240 1.31 -18.58 -11.42
N ARG A 241 0.35 -19.43 -11.03
CA ARG A 241 -0.47 -20.29 -11.91
C ARG A 241 -1.83 -19.69 -12.21
N VAL A 242 -2.24 -18.67 -11.43
CA VAL A 242 -3.52 -18.00 -11.55
C VAL A 242 -3.29 -16.61 -12.18
N PRO A 243 -3.97 -16.26 -13.28
CA PRO A 243 -3.78 -14.99 -13.98
C PRO A 243 -3.86 -13.76 -13.07
N PHE A 244 -4.79 -13.76 -12.11
CA PHE A 244 -4.95 -12.65 -11.17
C PHE A 244 -3.63 -12.26 -10.49
N TYR A 245 -2.90 -13.21 -9.88
CA TYR A 245 -1.65 -12.89 -9.16
C TYR A 245 -0.52 -12.46 -10.10
N LYS A 246 -0.52 -12.94 -11.35
CA LYS A 246 0.42 -12.42 -12.37
C LYS A 246 0.16 -10.94 -12.66
N GLN A 247 -1.10 -10.60 -12.83
CA GLN A 247 -1.49 -9.22 -13.15
C GLN A 247 -1.34 -8.30 -11.92
N ALA A 248 -1.64 -8.78 -10.72
CA ALA A 248 -1.39 -8.03 -9.48
C ALA A 248 0.12 -7.76 -9.28
N ALA A 249 0.98 -8.74 -9.53
CA ALA A 249 2.42 -8.57 -9.47
C ALA A 249 2.95 -7.58 -10.53
N SER A 250 2.45 -7.67 -11.76
CA SER A 250 2.76 -6.72 -12.84
C SER A 250 2.31 -5.29 -12.48
N LEU A 251 1.14 -5.15 -11.83
CA LEU A 251 0.63 -3.86 -11.36
C LEU A 251 1.52 -3.27 -10.25
N LEU A 252 1.88 -4.08 -9.24
CA LEU A 252 2.80 -3.68 -8.18
C LEU A 252 4.13 -3.21 -8.76
N ALA A 253 4.70 -3.96 -9.71
CA ALA A 253 5.93 -3.58 -10.39
C ALA A 253 5.81 -2.26 -11.17
N ALA A 254 4.62 -1.88 -11.62
CA ALA A 254 4.37 -0.59 -12.26
C ALA A 254 4.28 0.55 -11.24
N PHE A 255 3.68 0.32 -10.06
CA PHE A 255 3.52 1.33 -9.01
C PHE A 255 4.81 1.66 -8.26
N ILE A 256 5.76 0.70 -8.15
CA ILE A 256 7.03 0.88 -7.42
C ILE A 256 8.07 1.71 -8.22
N LYS A 257 7.90 1.89 -9.50
CA LYS A 257 8.84 2.63 -10.36
C LYS A 257 8.97 4.10 -9.98
#